data_eedc9f38d1e02db032ad929d83f5f4fb
#
_entry.id   eedc9f38d1e02db032ad929d83f5f4fb
#
_cell.length_a   1.000
_cell.length_b   1.000
_cell.length_c   1.000
_cell.angle_alpha   90.00
_cell.angle_beta   90.00
_cell.angle_gamma   90.00
#
_symmetry.space_group_name_H-M   'P 1'
#
loop_
_entity.id
_entity.type
_entity.pdbx_description
1 polymer ?
#
loop_
_entity_poly.entity_id
_entity_poly.type
_entity_poly.pdbx_seq_one_letter_code
_entity_poly.pdbx_strand_id
1 'polypeptide(L)'
;MEFINSIFSSVKELSPFGFAIRTVFVGFLLWAEGKVLPYRSGGQFAGYDFAFFWMMGGITAAPLFEPKISFINAVVIIIVIYLLHYLFSYLAVKNRTFARIVLGQSIILISGGKLLRKNMRKGLFPLELLFSELRTVDAPNIVDVYLASIDPAGNFYWSVK
;
A
#
# COMPACT_ATOMS: atom_id res chain seq x y z
N MET A 1 -19.33 16.74 -29.38
CA MET A 1 -17.97 16.96 -29.93
C MET A 1 -17.03 17.62 -28.91
N GLU A 2 -17.48 18.60 -28.14
CA GLU A 2 -16.64 19.24 -27.09
C GLU A 2 -16.13 18.30 -25.99
N PHE A 3 -16.94 17.32 -25.58
CA PHE A 3 -16.54 16.32 -24.59
C PHE A 3 -15.37 15.44 -25.07
N ILE A 4 -15.36 15.04 -26.32
CA ILE A 4 -14.29 14.24 -26.92
C ILE A 4 -13.04 15.12 -27.07
N ASN A 5 -13.18 16.34 -27.54
CA ASN A 5 -12.06 17.27 -27.68
C ASN A 5 -11.42 17.60 -26.32
N SER A 6 -12.19 17.71 -25.24
CA SER A 6 -11.63 17.97 -23.90
C SER A 6 -10.77 16.83 -23.36
N ILE A 7 -10.99 15.60 -23.80
CA ILE A 7 -10.17 14.44 -23.42
C ILE A 7 -8.85 14.41 -24.21
N PHE A 8 -8.89 14.78 -25.49
CA PHE A 8 -7.77 14.63 -26.43
C PHE A 8 -6.93 15.91 -26.63
N SER A 9 -7.45 17.08 -26.25
CA SER A 9 -6.72 18.35 -26.41
C SER A 9 -5.51 18.45 -25.47
N SER A 10 -4.57 19.35 -25.81
CA SER A 10 -3.44 19.65 -24.94
C SER A 10 -3.92 20.39 -23.66
N VAL A 11 -3.16 20.27 -22.56
CA VAL A 11 -3.49 20.99 -21.30
C VAL A 11 -3.55 22.51 -21.51
N LYS A 12 -2.73 23.06 -22.42
CA LYS A 12 -2.71 24.50 -22.74
C LYS A 12 -4.01 25.03 -23.33
N GLU A 13 -4.76 24.17 -24.01
CA GLU A 13 -6.02 24.51 -24.70
C GLU A 13 -7.25 24.10 -23.90
N LEU A 14 -7.05 23.47 -22.73
CA LEU A 14 -8.16 23.00 -21.90
C LEU A 14 -8.85 24.16 -21.19
N SER A 15 -10.16 24.21 -21.35
CA SER A 15 -11.03 25.04 -20.53
C SER A 15 -11.10 24.54 -19.09
N PRO A 16 -11.48 25.36 -18.10
CA PRO A 16 -11.74 24.89 -16.72
C PRO A 16 -12.70 23.71 -16.64
N PHE A 17 -13.69 23.67 -17.54
CA PHE A 17 -14.63 22.56 -17.66
C PHE A 17 -13.95 21.27 -18.15
N GLY A 18 -13.01 21.38 -19.08
CA GLY A 18 -12.21 20.24 -19.54
C GLY A 18 -11.36 19.61 -18.42
N PHE A 19 -10.76 20.47 -17.55
CA PHE A 19 -10.07 19.99 -16.35
C PHE A 19 -11.00 19.24 -15.41
N ALA A 20 -12.20 19.78 -15.16
CA ALA A 20 -13.19 19.12 -14.31
C ALA A 20 -13.56 17.73 -14.83
N ILE A 21 -13.80 17.61 -16.14
CA ILE A 21 -14.13 16.31 -16.78
C ILE A 21 -12.98 15.30 -16.59
N ARG A 22 -11.74 15.70 -16.86
CA ARG A 22 -10.57 14.82 -16.67
C ARG A 22 -10.42 14.38 -15.23
N THR A 23 -10.59 15.30 -14.29
CA THR A 23 -10.50 15.00 -12.85
C THR A 23 -11.58 14.01 -12.42
N VAL A 24 -12.82 14.19 -12.86
CA VAL A 24 -13.92 13.25 -12.58
C VAL A 24 -13.61 11.85 -13.19
N PHE A 25 -13.11 11.81 -14.41
CA PHE A 25 -12.75 10.56 -15.05
C PHE A 25 -11.62 9.82 -14.33
N VAL A 26 -10.54 10.53 -13.95
CA VAL A 26 -9.44 9.97 -13.15
C VAL A 26 -9.96 9.50 -11.80
N GLY A 27 -10.80 10.31 -11.12
CA GLY A 27 -11.42 9.94 -9.85
C GLY A 27 -12.26 8.66 -9.96
N PHE A 28 -12.99 8.49 -11.06
CA PHE A 28 -13.74 7.26 -11.33
C PHE A 28 -12.82 6.04 -11.53
N LEU A 29 -11.72 6.21 -12.24
CA LEU A 29 -10.72 5.13 -12.39
C LEU A 29 -10.14 4.72 -11.04
N LEU A 30 -9.75 5.69 -10.19
CA LEU A 30 -9.23 5.41 -8.84
C LEU A 30 -10.29 4.72 -7.95
N TRP A 31 -11.54 5.15 -8.04
CA TRP A 31 -12.64 4.49 -7.34
C TRP A 31 -12.84 3.06 -7.82
N ALA A 32 -12.78 2.82 -9.13
CA ALA A 32 -12.91 1.48 -9.72
C ALA A 32 -11.78 0.54 -9.28
N GLU A 33 -10.53 1.06 -9.14
CA GLU A 33 -9.42 0.32 -8.56
C GLU A 33 -9.77 -0.23 -7.18
N GLY A 34 -10.29 0.63 -6.29
CA GLY A 34 -10.68 0.23 -4.94
C GLY A 34 -11.75 -0.88 -4.90
N LYS A 35 -12.48 -1.13 -6.00
CA LYS A 35 -13.44 -2.23 -6.11
C LYS A 35 -12.80 -3.54 -6.58
N VAL A 36 -11.69 -3.47 -7.29
CA VAL A 36 -10.99 -4.62 -7.87
C VAL A 36 -9.91 -5.15 -6.92
N LEU A 37 -9.37 -4.28 -6.06
CA LEU A 37 -8.35 -4.65 -5.09
C LEU A 37 -8.89 -5.59 -4.01
N PRO A 38 -8.02 -6.46 -3.47
CA PRO A 38 -8.41 -7.38 -2.41
C PRO A 38 -8.86 -6.62 -1.15
N TYR A 39 -9.87 -7.16 -0.47
CA TYR A 39 -10.35 -6.61 0.80
C TYR A 39 -9.23 -6.64 1.83
N ARG A 40 -8.79 -5.44 2.26
CA ARG A 40 -7.82 -5.25 3.33
C ARG A 40 -8.28 -4.14 4.25
N SER A 41 -8.21 -4.37 5.54
CA SER A 41 -8.39 -3.29 6.53
C SER A 41 -7.19 -2.33 6.49
N GLY A 42 -7.37 -1.09 6.94
CA GLY A 42 -6.33 -0.07 6.90
C GLY A 42 -5.00 -0.44 7.56
N GLY A 43 -5.00 -1.38 8.52
CA GLY A 43 -3.80 -1.93 9.15
C GLY A 43 -3.21 -3.17 8.47
N GLN A 44 -3.68 -3.57 7.27
CA GLN A 44 -3.24 -4.79 6.59
C GLN A 44 -2.57 -4.52 5.23
N PHE A 45 -2.30 -3.26 4.91
CA PHE A 45 -1.57 -2.92 3.68
C PHE A 45 -0.13 -3.39 3.77
N ALA A 46 0.31 -4.12 2.75
CA ALA A 46 1.71 -4.52 2.59
C ALA A 46 2.53 -3.41 1.92
N GLY A 47 3.85 -3.50 2.03
CA GLY A 47 4.75 -2.49 1.45
C GLY A 47 4.55 -2.26 -0.06
N TYR A 48 4.19 -3.30 -0.81
CA TYR A 48 3.92 -3.16 -2.24
C TYR A 48 2.61 -2.38 -2.53
N ASP A 49 1.58 -2.48 -1.68
CA ASP A 49 0.35 -1.70 -1.83
C ASP A 49 0.67 -0.20 -1.74
N PHE A 50 1.52 0.21 -0.78
CA PHE A 50 1.99 1.59 -0.68
C PHE A 50 2.77 2.05 -1.90
N ALA A 51 3.65 1.20 -2.46
CA ALA A 51 4.39 1.53 -3.67
C ALA A 51 3.45 1.79 -4.84
N PHE A 52 2.42 0.97 -5.03
CA PHE A 52 1.40 1.18 -6.06
C PHE A 52 0.59 2.45 -5.80
N PHE A 53 0.17 2.73 -4.57
CA PHE A 53 -0.57 3.96 -4.25
C PHE A 53 0.26 5.22 -4.52
N TRP A 54 1.56 5.22 -4.21
CA TRP A 54 2.43 6.35 -4.51
C TRP A 54 2.65 6.54 -6.02
N MET A 55 2.84 5.46 -6.76
CA MET A 55 2.90 5.51 -8.23
C MET A 55 1.61 6.10 -8.81
N MET A 56 0.46 5.65 -8.32
CA MET A 56 -0.84 6.15 -8.76
C MET A 56 -1.00 7.64 -8.48
N GLY A 57 -0.67 8.11 -7.28
CA GLY A 57 -0.74 9.52 -6.92
C GLY A 57 0.11 10.41 -7.83
N GLY A 58 1.32 9.98 -8.17
CA GLY A 58 2.20 10.72 -9.09
C GLY A 58 1.71 10.72 -10.53
N ILE A 59 1.29 9.56 -11.03
CA ILE A 59 0.89 9.40 -12.44
C ILE A 59 -0.48 10.04 -12.71
N THR A 60 -1.42 9.98 -11.78
CA THR A 60 -2.75 10.56 -11.95
C THR A 60 -2.75 12.09 -11.97
N ALA A 61 -1.81 12.72 -11.27
CA ALA A 61 -1.68 14.18 -11.27
C ALA A 61 -1.03 14.73 -12.55
N ALA A 62 -0.04 14.01 -13.10
CA ALA A 62 0.75 14.49 -14.22
C ALA A 62 -0.07 14.91 -15.46
N PRO A 63 -1.03 14.14 -15.97
CA PRO A 63 -1.80 14.52 -17.16
C PRO A 63 -2.79 15.68 -16.92
N LEU A 64 -3.01 16.04 -15.65
CA LEU A 64 -3.86 17.19 -15.31
C LEU A 64 -3.09 18.51 -15.39
N PHE A 65 -1.76 18.50 -15.14
CA PHE A 65 -0.95 19.71 -15.03
C PHE A 65 0.16 19.83 -16.07
N GLU A 66 0.67 18.71 -16.60
CA GLU A 66 1.82 18.69 -17.51
C GLU A 66 1.36 18.66 -18.98
N PRO A 67 1.57 19.75 -19.73
CA PRO A 67 1.10 19.87 -21.11
C PRO A 67 1.71 18.85 -22.10
N LYS A 68 2.88 18.30 -21.75
CA LYS A 68 3.59 17.34 -22.61
C LYS A 68 3.06 15.93 -22.50
N ILE A 69 2.26 15.64 -21.46
CA ILE A 69 1.74 14.29 -21.21
C ILE A 69 0.35 14.17 -21.83
N SER A 70 0.21 13.23 -22.76
CA SER A 70 -1.09 12.88 -23.31
C SER A 70 -1.97 12.23 -22.25
N PHE A 71 -3.21 12.71 -22.10
CA PHE A 71 -4.17 12.14 -21.16
C PHE A 71 -4.44 10.66 -21.41
N ILE A 72 -4.48 10.25 -22.69
CA ILE A 72 -4.68 8.83 -23.05
C ILE A 72 -3.52 7.97 -22.58
N ASN A 73 -2.29 8.42 -22.78
CA ASN A 73 -1.12 7.67 -22.33
C ASN A 73 -1.14 7.48 -20.81
N ALA A 74 -1.55 8.51 -20.07
CA ALA A 74 -1.72 8.41 -18.62
C ALA A 74 -2.80 7.38 -18.23
N VAL A 75 -3.94 7.38 -18.90
CA VAL A 75 -5.01 6.38 -18.68
C VAL A 75 -4.51 4.96 -18.95
N VAL A 76 -3.76 4.75 -20.02
CA VAL A 76 -3.14 3.45 -20.33
C VAL A 76 -2.19 3.02 -19.21
N ILE A 77 -1.34 3.92 -18.72
CA ILE A 77 -0.40 3.63 -17.62
C ILE A 77 -1.17 3.27 -16.34
N ILE A 78 -2.22 4.01 -16.02
CA ILE A 78 -3.09 3.72 -14.87
C ILE A 78 -3.67 2.30 -14.97
N ILE A 79 -4.20 1.93 -16.12
CA ILE A 79 -4.76 0.58 -16.33
C ILE A 79 -3.66 -0.49 -16.18
N VAL A 80 -2.47 -0.26 -16.72
CA VAL A 80 -1.35 -1.20 -16.59
C VAL A 80 -0.96 -1.38 -15.12
N ILE A 81 -0.90 -0.31 -14.34
CA ILE A 81 -0.60 -0.37 -12.90
C ILE A 81 -1.68 -1.17 -12.16
N TYR A 82 -2.95 -0.98 -12.47
CA TYR A 82 -4.05 -1.77 -11.89
C TYR A 82 -3.90 -3.26 -12.18
N LEU A 83 -3.61 -3.59 -13.44
CA LEU A 83 -3.40 -4.97 -13.84
C LEU A 83 -2.21 -5.60 -13.11
N LEU A 84 -1.13 -4.86 -12.95
CA LEU A 84 0.05 -5.32 -12.19
C LEU A 84 -0.27 -5.52 -10.71
N HIS A 85 -0.97 -4.56 -10.08
CA HIS A 85 -1.36 -4.65 -8.68
C HIS A 85 -2.31 -5.85 -8.46
N TYR A 86 -3.30 -6.01 -9.33
CA TYR A 86 -4.20 -7.17 -9.33
C TYR A 86 -3.42 -8.48 -9.51
N LEU A 87 -2.50 -8.52 -10.47
CA LEU A 87 -1.67 -9.70 -10.73
C LEU A 87 -0.82 -10.09 -9.51
N PHE A 88 -0.20 -9.12 -8.83
CA PHE A 88 0.58 -9.39 -7.62
C PHE A 88 -0.31 -9.95 -6.51
N SER A 89 -1.47 -9.37 -6.31
CA SER A 89 -2.44 -9.85 -5.33
C SER A 89 -2.94 -11.26 -5.67
N TYR A 90 -3.25 -11.53 -6.94
CA TYR A 90 -3.68 -12.84 -7.42
C TYR A 90 -2.59 -13.90 -7.24
N LEU A 91 -1.35 -13.60 -7.62
CA LEU A 91 -0.20 -14.50 -7.45
C LEU A 91 0.09 -14.77 -5.97
N ALA A 92 -0.08 -13.78 -5.09
CA ALA A 92 0.09 -13.96 -3.65
C ALA A 92 -0.94 -14.94 -3.07
N VAL A 93 -2.17 -14.95 -3.57
CA VAL A 93 -3.18 -15.95 -3.19
C VAL A 93 -2.85 -17.35 -3.69
N LYS A 94 -2.32 -17.46 -4.90
CA LYS A 94 -2.01 -18.74 -5.55
C LYS A 94 -0.70 -19.36 -5.08
N ASN A 95 0.29 -18.57 -4.70
CA ASN A 95 1.64 -19.04 -4.41
C ASN A 95 2.13 -18.51 -3.06
N ARG A 96 2.25 -19.42 -2.07
CA ARG A 96 2.68 -19.09 -0.71
C ARG A 96 4.11 -18.52 -0.64
N THR A 97 5.00 -18.96 -1.53
CA THR A 97 6.37 -18.42 -1.60
C THR A 97 6.36 -17.00 -2.12
N PHE A 98 5.59 -16.75 -3.18
CA PHE A 98 5.40 -15.40 -3.72
C PHE A 98 4.74 -14.48 -2.68
N ALA A 99 3.71 -14.95 -1.98
CA ALA A 99 3.08 -14.21 -0.90
C ALA A 99 4.08 -13.77 0.17
N ARG A 100 4.98 -14.66 0.60
CA ARG A 100 6.02 -14.32 1.60
C ARG A 100 6.99 -13.26 1.13
N ILE A 101 7.29 -13.21 -0.17
CA ILE A 101 8.18 -12.20 -0.76
C ILE A 101 7.47 -10.86 -0.82
N VAL A 102 6.25 -10.82 -1.33
CA VAL A 102 5.52 -9.61 -1.65
C VAL A 102 4.82 -9.00 -0.42
N LEU A 103 4.16 -9.84 0.37
CA LEU A 103 3.47 -9.42 1.60
C LEU A 103 4.40 -9.30 2.81
N GLY A 104 5.56 -9.96 2.76
CA GLY A 104 6.45 -10.09 3.90
C GLY A 104 6.03 -11.21 4.87
N GLN A 105 6.75 -11.30 5.99
CA GLN A 105 6.50 -12.26 7.05
C GLN A 105 6.53 -11.58 8.41
N SER A 106 5.67 -12.00 9.32
CA SER A 106 5.73 -11.58 10.71
C SER A 106 7.06 -11.98 11.36
N ILE A 107 7.59 -11.11 12.18
CA ILE A 107 8.84 -11.31 12.90
C ILE A 107 8.53 -11.52 14.37
N ILE A 108 8.95 -12.65 14.91
CA ILE A 108 8.83 -12.94 16.33
C ILE A 108 9.92 -12.16 17.08
N LEU A 109 9.50 -11.35 18.03
CA LEU A 109 10.38 -10.49 18.84
C LEU A 109 10.63 -11.07 20.22
N ILE A 110 9.62 -11.70 20.82
CA ILE A 110 9.69 -12.40 22.11
C ILE A 110 9.15 -13.81 21.93
N SER A 111 9.81 -14.79 22.57
CA SER A 111 9.34 -16.17 22.66
C SER A 111 9.71 -16.75 24.00
N GLY A 112 8.71 -17.28 24.74
CA GLY A 112 8.87 -17.89 26.06
C GLY A 112 9.47 -16.95 27.11
N GLY A 113 9.14 -15.66 27.08
CA GLY A 113 9.68 -14.64 27.98
C GLY A 113 11.12 -14.18 27.64
N LYS A 114 11.62 -14.56 26.45
CA LYS A 114 12.99 -14.22 26.03
C LYS A 114 12.98 -13.37 24.77
N LEU A 115 13.80 -12.33 24.78
CA LEU A 115 13.99 -11.41 23.67
C LEU A 115 14.79 -12.06 22.53
N LEU A 116 14.27 -12.04 21.31
CA LEU A 116 14.94 -12.58 20.13
C LEU A 116 15.70 -11.47 19.38
N ARG A 117 16.84 -11.03 19.93
CA ARG A 117 17.65 -9.93 19.38
C ARG A 117 18.06 -10.13 17.92
N LYS A 118 18.29 -11.39 17.48
CA LYS A 118 18.63 -11.70 16.09
C LYS A 118 17.48 -11.34 15.14
N ASN A 119 16.26 -11.64 15.55
CA ASN A 119 15.06 -11.33 14.78
C ASN A 119 14.81 -9.82 14.74
N MET A 120 15.00 -9.13 15.86
CA MET A 120 14.88 -7.67 15.92
C MET A 120 15.85 -6.98 14.95
N ARG A 121 17.13 -7.41 14.93
CA ARG A 121 18.12 -6.90 13.97
C ARG A 121 17.72 -7.17 12.53
N LYS A 122 17.23 -8.36 12.22
CA LYS A 122 16.76 -8.73 10.88
C LYS A 122 15.58 -7.87 10.43
N GLY A 123 14.67 -7.55 11.36
CA GLY A 123 13.50 -6.71 11.09
C GLY A 123 13.75 -5.21 11.25
N LEU A 124 15.00 -4.80 11.56
CA LEU A 124 15.35 -3.40 11.86
C LEU A 124 14.44 -2.78 12.93
N PHE A 125 14.00 -3.61 13.90
CA PHE A 125 13.06 -3.22 14.93
C PHE A 125 13.81 -2.81 16.21
N PRO A 126 13.78 -1.51 16.61
CA PRO A 126 14.50 -1.03 17.77
C PRO A 126 13.90 -1.55 19.08
N LEU A 127 14.73 -1.66 20.11
CA LEU A 127 14.30 -2.11 21.43
C LEU A 127 13.32 -1.12 22.10
N GLU A 128 13.56 0.16 21.88
CA GLU A 128 12.71 1.25 22.37
C GLU A 128 11.28 1.15 21.84
N LEU A 129 11.14 0.79 20.56
CA LEU A 129 9.82 0.58 19.95
C LEU A 129 9.13 -0.64 20.56
N LEU A 130 9.85 -1.74 20.80
CA LEU A 130 9.29 -2.90 21.49
C LEU A 130 8.74 -2.54 22.87
N PHE A 131 9.48 -1.78 23.66
CA PHE A 131 9.01 -1.33 24.96
C PHE A 131 7.80 -0.38 24.86
N SER A 132 7.75 0.44 23.82
CA SER A 132 6.57 1.28 23.55
C SER A 132 5.35 0.42 23.29
N GLU A 133 5.46 -0.59 22.42
CA GLU A 133 4.36 -1.53 22.11
C GLU A 133 3.92 -2.31 23.34
N LEU A 134 4.84 -2.82 24.15
CA LEU A 134 4.52 -3.54 25.38
C LEU A 134 3.78 -2.67 26.39
N ARG A 135 4.03 -1.36 26.45
CA ARG A 135 3.28 -0.43 27.31
C ARG A 135 1.85 -0.22 26.81
N THR A 136 1.64 -0.17 25.50
CA THR A 136 0.28 0.01 24.96
C THR A 136 -0.64 -1.17 25.23
N VAL A 137 -0.08 -2.35 25.49
CA VAL A 137 -0.83 -3.59 25.75
C VAL A 137 -0.78 -4.03 27.22
N ASP A 138 -0.39 -3.12 28.12
CA ASP A 138 -0.29 -3.37 29.57
C ASP A 138 0.55 -4.60 29.96
N ALA A 139 1.58 -4.92 29.16
CA ALA A 139 2.52 -6.01 29.39
C ALA A 139 3.92 -5.46 29.77
N PRO A 140 4.12 -4.98 31.01
CA PRO A 140 5.34 -4.24 31.37
C PRO A 140 6.59 -5.13 31.41
N ASN A 141 6.46 -6.44 31.63
CA ASN A 141 7.57 -7.36 31.77
C ASN A 141 7.68 -8.32 30.59
N ILE A 142 8.84 -8.37 29.95
CA ILE A 142 9.11 -9.31 28.85
C ILE A 142 8.93 -10.77 29.32
N VAL A 143 9.21 -11.08 30.57
CA VAL A 143 9.15 -12.44 31.14
C VAL A 143 7.74 -13.01 31.15
N ASP A 144 6.72 -12.14 31.25
CA ASP A 144 5.32 -12.53 31.30
C ASP A 144 4.73 -12.76 29.89
N VAL A 145 5.43 -12.27 28.86
CA VAL A 145 5.03 -12.42 27.46
C VAL A 145 5.48 -13.77 26.91
N TYR A 146 4.52 -14.62 26.57
CA TYR A 146 4.83 -15.91 25.96
C TYR A 146 5.29 -15.74 24.49
N LEU A 147 4.56 -14.96 23.71
CA LEU A 147 4.88 -14.66 22.31
C LEU A 147 4.60 -13.20 22.01
N ALA A 148 5.52 -12.52 21.35
CA ALA A 148 5.25 -11.23 20.71
C ALA A 148 5.82 -11.22 19.30
N SER A 149 5.06 -10.70 18.36
CA SER A 149 5.44 -10.59 16.95
C SER A 149 4.90 -9.31 16.33
N ILE A 150 5.57 -8.86 15.28
CA ILE A 150 5.11 -7.75 14.47
C ILE A 150 4.93 -8.25 13.02
N ASP A 151 3.86 -7.83 12.38
CA ASP A 151 3.63 -8.12 10.98
C ASP A 151 4.25 -7.05 10.06
N PRO A 152 4.31 -7.28 8.73
CA PRO A 152 4.85 -6.32 7.78
C PRO A 152 4.06 -5.00 7.69
N ALA A 153 2.82 -4.97 8.16
CA ALA A 153 1.98 -3.78 8.21
C ALA A 153 2.19 -2.95 9.49
N GLY A 154 3.04 -3.45 10.42
CA GLY A 154 3.34 -2.79 11.68
C GLY A 154 2.39 -3.15 12.84
N ASN A 155 1.48 -4.11 12.65
CA ASN A 155 0.61 -4.53 13.74
C ASN A 155 1.37 -5.41 14.73
N PHE A 156 1.25 -5.09 16.01
CA PHE A 156 1.86 -5.82 17.10
C PHE A 156 0.89 -6.85 17.67
N TYR A 157 1.32 -8.10 17.75
CA TYR A 157 0.57 -9.22 18.32
C TYR A 157 1.32 -9.81 19.50
N TRP A 158 0.62 -10.10 20.56
CA TRP A 158 1.21 -10.64 21.78
C TRP A 158 0.28 -11.62 22.49
N SER A 159 0.86 -12.48 23.32
CA SER A 159 0.14 -13.37 24.22
C SER A 159 0.94 -13.54 25.50
N VAL A 160 0.22 -13.67 26.61
CA VAL A 160 0.78 -14.05 27.93
C VAL A 160 0.77 -15.55 28.11
N LYS A 161 1.47 -16.04 29.12
CA LYS A 161 1.43 -17.44 29.54
C LYS A 161 0.10 -17.80 30.15
#